data_4736bbda4c71e719e5a033e4edb99c3c
#
_entry.id   4736bbda4c71e719e5a033e4edb99c3c
#
_cell.length_a   1.000
_cell.length_b   1.000
_cell.length_c   1.000
_cell.angle_alpha   90.00
_cell.angle_beta   90.00
_cell.angle_gamma   90.00
#
_symmetry.space_group_name_H-M   'P 1'
#
loop_
_entity.id
_entity.type
_entity.pdbx_description
1 polymer ?
#
loop_
_entity_poly.entity_id
_entity_poly.type
_entity_poly.pdbx_seq_one_letter_code
_entity_poly.pdbx_strand_id
1 'polypeptide(L)'
;MINTRSQDIADISGIKFHIVGCGAIGSSVATQLVRLGGNNFVLYDFDKVEIPNVGVSQYNEQDVGLSKVGALTNHMKKINVMIEIEGIVDKFKYYHGDKDDILVLGLDSMSARMEIVKLLAKCPYKPSFVIDGRMGAEQYQQYIYDNITVKQYEKDWYSDEDSDPEPCTRKATSYCSNMSGSFISNSIKNIVMKQPYFKQIIFNFSTMILDKKKLIS
;
A
#
# COMPACT_ATOMS: atom_id res chain seq x y z
N MET A 1 -7.87 -13.32 18.72
CA MET A 1 -8.03 -13.45 17.25
C MET A 1 -9.37 -12.84 16.89
N ILE A 2 -9.42 -11.83 16.01
CA ILE A 2 -10.71 -11.33 15.52
C ILE A 2 -11.29 -12.45 14.64
N ASN A 3 -12.45 -12.98 15.03
CA ASN A 3 -13.20 -13.89 14.17
C ASN A 3 -13.86 -13.04 13.08
N THR A 4 -13.22 -12.93 11.92
CA THR A 4 -13.74 -12.14 10.82
C THR A 4 -14.73 -12.99 10.02
N ARG A 5 -15.83 -12.40 9.57
CA ARG A 5 -16.79 -13.06 8.66
C ARG A 5 -16.16 -13.45 7.31
N SER A 6 -14.95 -12.97 7.05
CA SER A 6 -14.18 -13.26 5.85
C SER A 6 -13.20 -14.44 6.01
N GLN A 7 -13.12 -15.07 7.18
CA GLN A 7 -12.12 -16.10 7.47
C GLN A 7 -12.20 -17.30 6.50
N ASP A 8 -13.40 -17.65 6.06
CA ASP A 8 -13.61 -18.72 5.06
C ASP A 8 -13.23 -18.30 3.63
N ILE A 9 -13.11 -16.98 3.38
CA ILE A 9 -12.79 -16.40 2.07
C ILE A 9 -11.32 -16.05 1.97
N ALA A 10 -10.71 -15.64 3.09
CA ALA A 10 -9.35 -15.13 3.13
C ALA A 10 -8.68 -15.45 4.47
N ASP A 11 -7.63 -16.25 4.43
CA ASP A 11 -6.70 -16.40 5.55
C ASP A 11 -5.35 -15.79 5.15
N ILE A 12 -5.11 -14.55 5.62
CA ILE A 12 -3.88 -13.80 5.41
C ILE A 12 -3.08 -13.65 6.70
N SER A 13 -3.46 -14.36 7.77
CA SER A 13 -2.88 -14.20 9.11
C SER A 13 -1.41 -14.59 9.19
N GLY A 14 -0.95 -15.48 8.32
CA GLY A 14 0.45 -15.94 8.25
C GLY A 14 1.38 -15.04 7.45
N ILE A 15 0.89 -13.95 6.85
CA ILE A 15 1.69 -13.06 6.00
C ILE A 15 2.16 -11.85 6.80
N LYS A 16 3.43 -11.48 6.62
CA LYS A 16 3.96 -10.20 7.09
C LYS A 16 3.84 -9.17 5.96
N PHE A 17 3.27 -8.01 6.29
CA PHE A 17 3.04 -6.92 5.35
C PHE A 17 3.97 -5.76 5.63
N HIS A 18 4.76 -5.36 4.65
CA HIS A 18 5.56 -4.14 4.68
C HIS A 18 4.81 -3.04 3.96
N ILE A 19 4.43 -1.99 4.68
CA ILE A 19 3.74 -0.82 4.12
C ILE A 19 4.72 0.34 4.07
N VAL A 20 5.14 0.72 2.88
CA VAL A 20 6.07 1.82 2.65
C VAL A 20 5.30 3.04 2.18
N GLY A 21 5.26 4.07 3.01
CA GLY A 21 4.37 5.21 2.92
C GLY A 21 3.04 4.96 3.64
N CYS A 22 2.82 5.67 4.75
CA CYS A 22 1.61 5.59 5.57
C CYS A 22 0.61 6.73 5.25
N GLY A 23 0.66 7.29 4.04
CA GLY A 23 -0.26 8.32 3.56
C GLY A 23 -1.64 7.78 3.19
N ALA A 24 -2.27 8.39 2.19
CA ALA A 24 -3.63 8.07 1.75
C ALA A 24 -3.79 6.56 1.41
N ILE A 25 -2.95 6.03 0.52
CA ILE A 25 -3.00 4.62 0.11
C ILE A 25 -2.59 3.70 1.25
N GLY A 26 -1.41 3.92 1.84
CA GLY A 26 -0.85 3.00 2.84
C GLY A 26 -1.71 2.87 4.09
N SER A 27 -2.28 3.98 4.59
CA SER A 27 -3.17 3.92 5.75
C SER A 27 -4.46 3.16 5.45
N SER A 28 -5.02 3.34 4.24
CA SER A 28 -6.20 2.62 3.79
C SER A 28 -5.93 1.11 3.65
N VAL A 29 -4.83 0.73 3.01
CA VAL A 29 -4.41 -0.68 2.87
C VAL A 29 -4.19 -1.32 4.24
N ALA A 30 -3.40 -0.70 5.12
CA ALA A 30 -3.10 -1.24 6.44
C ALA A 30 -4.39 -1.49 7.24
N THR A 31 -5.31 -0.53 7.25
CA THR A 31 -6.61 -0.65 7.92
C THR A 31 -7.46 -1.79 7.36
N GLN A 32 -7.52 -1.93 6.04
CA GLN A 32 -8.26 -2.99 5.37
C GLN A 32 -7.65 -4.37 5.66
N LEU A 33 -6.32 -4.50 5.62
CA LEU A 33 -5.64 -5.76 5.89
C LEU A 33 -5.84 -6.23 7.34
N VAL A 34 -5.81 -5.32 8.33
CA VAL A 34 -6.15 -5.69 9.73
C VAL A 34 -7.58 -6.20 9.82
N ARG A 35 -8.54 -5.55 9.16
CA ARG A 35 -9.94 -5.99 9.13
C ARG A 35 -10.12 -7.34 8.43
N LEU A 36 -9.27 -7.66 7.46
CA LEU A 36 -9.25 -8.92 6.74
C LEU A 36 -8.57 -10.07 7.51
N GLY A 37 -7.93 -9.76 8.67
CA GLY A 37 -7.27 -10.74 9.53
C GLY A 37 -5.75 -10.74 9.47
N GLY A 38 -5.13 -9.77 8.78
CA GLY A 38 -3.67 -9.56 8.83
C GLY A 38 -3.21 -9.23 10.24
N ASN A 39 -2.12 -9.87 10.69
CA ASN A 39 -1.66 -9.79 12.07
C ASN A 39 -0.23 -9.23 12.21
N ASN A 40 0.58 -9.20 11.16
CA ASN A 40 1.99 -8.86 11.24
C ASN A 40 2.34 -7.77 10.21
N PHE A 41 2.83 -6.62 10.70
CA PHE A 41 3.06 -5.44 9.87
C PHE A 41 4.40 -4.76 10.19
N VAL A 42 5.04 -4.24 9.15
CA VAL A 42 6.13 -3.28 9.26
C VAL A 42 5.72 -2.01 8.53
N LEU A 43 5.70 -0.89 9.22
CA LEU A 43 5.26 0.40 8.69
C LEU A 43 6.46 1.33 8.53
N TYR A 44 6.61 1.95 7.37
CA TYR A 44 7.69 2.88 7.07
C TYR A 44 7.13 4.22 6.63
N ASP A 45 7.40 5.25 7.37
CA ASP A 45 7.10 6.65 7.00
C ASP A 45 7.89 7.60 7.91
N PHE A 46 8.45 8.66 7.39
CA PHE A 46 9.20 9.64 8.16
C PHE A 46 8.39 10.89 8.50
N ASP A 47 7.19 11.04 7.91
CA ASP A 47 6.35 12.22 8.06
C ASP A 47 5.53 12.20 9.35
N LYS A 48 5.04 13.40 9.67
CA LYS A 48 3.97 13.61 10.65
C LYS A 48 2.63 13.78 9.94
N VAL A 49 1.57 13.51 10.69
CA VAL A 49 0.20 13.82 10.24
C VAL A 49 0.00 15.32 10.22
N GLU A 50 -0.51 15.82 9.09
CA GLU A 50 -0.87 17.22 8.88
C GLU A 50 -2.37 17.34 8.59
N ILE A 51 -2.94 18.52 8.74
CA ILE A 51 -4.37 18.77 8.49
C ILE A 51 -4.84 18.27 7.12
N PRO A 52 -4.12 18.49 5.99
CA PRO A 52 -4.54 17.98 4.70
C PRO A 52 -4.61 16.44 4.63
N ASN A 53 -3.89 15.73 5.49
CA ASN A 53 -3.92 14.26 5.52
C ASN A 53 -5.25 13.73 6.08
N VAL A 54 -5.91 14.46 6.96
CA VAL A 54 -7.18 14.05 7.59
C VAL A 54 -8.28 13.82 6.55
N GLY A 55 -8.33 14.63 5.50
CA GLY A 55 -9.35 14.51 4.46
C GLY A 55 -9.17 13.35 3.49
N VAL A 56 -7.99 12.72 3.45
CA VAL A 56 -7.65 11.74 2.40
C VAL A 56 -7.08 10.42 2.93
N SER A 57 -6.76 10.33 4.21
CA SER A 57 -6.19 9.13 4.84
C SER A 57 -7.04 8.66 6.03
N GLN A 58 -6.58 7.65 6.75
CA GLN A 58 -7.32 7.09 7.89
C GLN A 58 -7.08 7.86 9.21
N TYR A 59 -6.48 9.04 9.12
CA TYR A 59 -6.20 9.90 10.28
C TYR A 59 -7.38 10.82 10.60
N ASN A 60 -7.40 11.32 11.84
CA ASN A 60 -8.34 12.33 12.30
C ASN A 60 -7.59 13.55 12.88
N GLU A 61 -8.30 14.60 13.23
CA GLU A 61 -7.71 15.84 13.75
C GLU A 61 -6.84 15.64 15.00
N GLN A 62 -7.17 14.64 15.84
CA GLN A 62 -6.41 14.34 17.05
C GLN A 62 -5.04 13.71 16.75
N ASP A 63 -4.82 13.23 15.55
CA ASP A 63 -3.55 12.64 15.14
C ASP A 63 -2.56 13.68 14.62
N VAL A 64 -3.01 14.92 14.36
CA VAL A 64 -2.17 15.99 13.81
C VAL A 64 -0.96 16.24 14.70
N GLY A 65 0.23 16.22 14.10
CA GLY A 65 1.52 16.36 14.78
C GLY A 65 2.15 15.07 15.24
N LEU A 66 1.40 13.95 15.33
CA LEU A 66 1.97 12.62 15.57
C LEU A 66 2.72 12.12 14.33
N SER A 67 3.69 11.19 14.50
CA SER A 67 4.24 10.49 13.34
C SER A 67 3.15 9.68 12.64
N LYS A 68 3.14 9.65 11.30
CA LYS A 68 2.17 8.84 10.54
C LYS A 68 2.20 7.38 10.96
N VAL A 69 3.39 6.82 11.19
CA VAL A 69 3.59 5.46 11.70
C VAL A 69 2.93 5.27 13.06
N GLY A 70 3.15 6.18 14.00
CA GLY A 70 2.57 6.09 15.36
C GLY A 70 1.05 6.22 15.33
N ALA A 71 0.51 7.18 14.60
CA ALA A 71 -0.94 7.38 14.44
C ALA A 71 -1.59 6.15 13.80
N LEU A 72 -1.03 5.63 12.71
CA LEU A 72 -1.55 4.44 12.03
C LEU A 72 -1.49 3.21 12.93
N THR A 73 -0.40 3.01 13.66
CA THR A 73 -0.28 1.93 14.67
C THR A 73 -1.43 1.99 15.68
N ASN A 74 -1.73 3.18 16.20
CA ASN A 74 -2.84 3.36 17.13
C ASN A 74 -4.20 3.03 16.51
N HIS A 75 -4.44 3.46 15.27
CA HIS A 75 -5.67 3.13 14.54
C HIS A 75 -5.81 1.64 14.29
N MET A 76 -4.76 0.98 13.83
CA MET A 76 -4.75 -0.47 13.59
C MET A 76 -5.00 -1.26 14.88
N LYS A 77 -4.36 -0.88 16.00
CA LYS A 77 -4.57 -1.52 17.31
C LYS A 77 -5.96 -1.31 17.89
N LYS A 78 -6.67 -0.24 17.54
CA LYS A 78 -8.09 -0.08 17.88
C LYS A 78 -9.00 -1.09 17.14
N ILE A 79 -8.58 -1.58 15.98
CA ILE A 79 -9.30 -2.62 15.23
C ILE A 79 -8.98 -4.00 15.81
N ASN A 80 -7.70 -4.30 16.03
CA ASN A 80 -7.25 -5.55 16.61
C ASN A 80 -6.04 -5.29 17.53
N VAL A 81 -6.23 -5.43 18.85
CA VAL A 81 -5.20 -5.18 19.84
C VAL A 81 -4.03 -6.17 19.78
N MET A 82 -4.26 -7.36 19.20
CA MET A 82 -3.30 -8.47 19.19
C MET A 82 -2.34 -8.44 17.99
N ILE A 83 -2.44 -7.46 17.11
CA ILE A 83 -1.55 -7.37 15.94
C ILE A 83 -0.13 -6.96 16.35
N GLU A 84 0.84 -7.53 15.64
CA GLU A 84 2.23 -7.16 15.76
C GLU A 84 2.57 -6.08 14.74
N ILE A 85 3.10 -4.95 15.20
CA ILE A 85 3.48 -3.84 14.35
C ILE A 85 4.88 -3.38 14.73
N GLU A 86 5.79 -3.45 13.78
CA GLU A 86 7.07 -2.75 13.81
C GLU A 86 6.91 -1.40 13.09
N GLY A 87 7.09 -0.31 13.80
CA GLY A 87 6.98 1.04 13.26
C GLY A 87 8.33 1.70 13.05
N ILE A 88 8.69 2.05 11.82
CA ILE A 88 9.96 2.68 11.43
C ILE A 88 9.68 4.10 10.98
N VAL A 89 9.98 5.07 11.86
CA VAL A 89 9.82 6.52 11.59
C VAL A 89 11.06 7.01 10.83
N ASP A 90 11.26 6.51 9.63
CA ASP A 90 12.36 6.86 8.73
C ASP A 90 12.00 6.48 7.28
N LYS A 91 12.84 6.92 6.33
CA LYS A 91 12.77 6.44 4.94
C LYS A 91 13.08 4.95 4.88
N PHE A 92 12.50 4.27 3.90
CA PHE A 92 12.87 2.89 3.60
C PHE A 92 14.32 2.85 3.11
N LYS A 93 15.21 2.26 3.91
CA LYS A 93 16.66 2.18 3.61
C LYS A 93 17.14 0.77 3.34
N TYR A 94 16.44 -0.19 3.89
CA TYR A 94 16.83 -1.59 3.85
C TYR A 94 15.61 -2.50 4.03
N TYR A 95 15.59 -3.62 3.30
CA TYR A 95 14.59 -4.67 3.48
C TYR A 95 15.17 -5.76 4.40
N HIS A 96 14.52 -6.01 5.50
CA HIS A 96 14.90 -7.02 6.50
C HIS A 96 13.79 -8.05 6.75
N GLY A 97 12.91 -8.20 5.77
CA GLY A 97 11.85 -9.21 5.77
C GLY A 97 12.27 -10.53 5.12
N ASP A 98 11.31 -11.44 5.08
CA ASP A 98 11.46 -12.75 4.47
C ASP A 98 10.99 -12.77 3.01
N LYS A 99 11.35 -13.85 2.30
CA LYS A 99 10.95 -14.04 0.90
C LYS A 99 9.43 -14.22 0.71
N ASP A 100 8.72 -14.61 1.77
CA ASP A 100 7.27 -14.87 1.71
C ASP A 100 6.42 -13.64 2.08
N ASP A 101 7.07 -12.53 2.46
CA ASP A 101 6.41 -11.28 2.81
C ASP A 101 5.84 -10.58 1.57
N ILE A 102 4.90 -9.66 1.80
CA ILE A 102 4.33 -8.79 0.76
C ILE A 102 4.65 -7.35 1.11
N LEU A 103 5.17 -6.60 0.12
CA LEU A 103 5.48 -5.18 0.26
C LEU A 103 4.52 -4.33 -0.57
N VAL A 104 3.96 -3.30 0.05
CA VAL A 104 3.09 -2.30 -0.59
C VAL A 104 3.80 -0.97 -0.65
N LEU A 105 3.86 -0.37 -1.84
CA LEU A 105 4.33 0.98 -2.08
C LEU A 105 3.14 1.94 -2.14
N GLY A 106 3.01 2.84 -1.17
CA GLY A 106 1.97 3.85 -1.06
C GLY A 106 2.53 5.28 -0.99
N LEU A 107 3.65 5.53 -1.67
CA LEU A 107 4.36 6.82 -1.69
C LEU A 107 3.70 7.80 -2.68
N ASP A 108 4.03 9.07 -2.57
CA ASP A 108 3.60 10.14 -3.49
C ASP A 108 4.60 10.42 -4.61
N SER A 109 5.88 10.06 -4.45
CA SER A 109 6.96 10.32 -5.41
C SER A 109 7.33 9.07 -6.22
N MET A 110 7.37 9.21 -7.53
CA MET A 110 7.82 8.14 -8.44
C MET A 110 9.33 7.88 -8.34
N SER A 111 10.12 8.91 -8.06
CA SER A 111 11.55 8.78 -7.81
C SER A 111 11.84 8.00 -6.54
N ALA A 112 11.12 8.25 -5.44
CA ALA A 112 11.25 7.49 -4.19
C ALA A 112 10.88 6.01 -4.38
N ARG A 113 9.85 5.71 -5.17
CA ARG A 113 9.48 4.32 -5.54
C ARG A 113 10.60 3.60 -6.27
N MET A 114 11.20 4.26 -7.27
CA MET A 114 12.33 3.71 -8.01
C MET A 114 13.55 3.45 -7.12
N GLU A 115 13.84 4.35 -6.17
CA GLU A 115 14.91 4.14 -5.19
C GLU A 115 14.67 2.87 -4.36
N ILE A 116 13.46 2.65 -3.88
CA ILE A 116 13.11 1.43 -3.13
C ILE A 116 13.29 0.18 -3.99
N VAL A 117 12.83 0.21 -5.24
CA VAL A 117 13.02 -0.93 -6.16
C VAL A 117 14.51 -1.22 -6.39
N LYS A 118 15.34 -0.19 -6.53
CA LYS A 118 16.81 -0.34 -6.62
C LYS A 118 17.42 -0.90 -5.33
N LEU A 119 16.91 -0.53 -4.16
CA LEU A 119 17.33 -1.09 -2.88
C LEU A 119 16.93 -2.58 -2.78
N LEU A 120 15.69 -2.92 -3.11
CA LEU A 120 15.23 -4.31 -3.13
C LEU A 120 16.04 -5.18 -4.09
N ALA A 121 16.45 -4.63 -5.24
CA ALA A 121 17.27 -5.35 -6.21
C ALA A 121 18.66 -5.75 -5.67
N LYS A 122 19.17 -5.02 -4.67
CA LYS A 122 20.47 -5.29 -4.01
C LYS A 122 20.33 -6.21 -2.78
N CYS A 123 19.12 -6.43 -2.28
CA CYS A 123 18.91 -7.28 -1.12
C CYS A 123 19.07 -8.77 -1.48
N PRO A 124 19.66 -9.58 -0.59
CA PRO A 124 19.80 -11.02 -0.81
C PRO A 124 18.45 -11.73 -0.85
N TYR A 125 17.49 -11.24 -0.09
CA TYR A 125 16.10 -11.71 -0.10
C TYR A 125 15.19 -10.56 -0.48
N LYS A 126 14.09 -10.86 -1.17
CA LYS A 126 13.07 -9.91 -1.60
C LYS A 126 11.70 -10.40 -1.15
N PRO A 127 10.73 -9.49 -0.95
CA PRO A 127 9.36 -9.91 -0.74
C PRO A 127 8.86 -10.69 -1.97
N SER A 128 7.99 -11.68 -1.75
CA SER A 128 7.39 -12.47 -2.83
C SER A 128 6.65 -11.58 -3.84
N PHE A 129 5.98 -10.57 -3.32
CA PHE A 129 5.24 -9.60 -4.13
C PHE A 129 5.51 -8.17 -3.68
N VAL A 130 5.64 -7.30 -4.67
CA VAL A 130 5.59 -5.86 -4.49
C VAL A 130 4.33 -5.34 -5.18
N ILE A 131 3.49 -4.65 -4.45
CA ILE A 131 2.26 -4.04 -4.97
C ILE A 131 2.44 -2.53 -4.92
N ASP A 132 2.46 -1.91 -6.07
CA ASP A 132 2.65 -0.48 -6.24
C ASP A 132 1.29 0.18 -6.49
N GLY A 133 0.76 0.87 -5.48
CA GLY A 133 -0.46 1.66 -5.58
C GLY A 133 -0.14 3.12 -5.86
N ARG A 134 -0.74 3.68 -6.91
CA ARG A 134 -0.57 5.08 -7.33
C ARG A 134 -1.92 5.76 -7.40
N MET A 135 -1.97 7.01 -7.04
CA MET A 135 -3.21 7.78 -7.05
C MET A 135 -2.92 9.23 -7.46
N GLY A 136 -3.72 9.74 -8.35
CA GLY A 136 -3.79 11.15 -8.72
C GLY A 136 -5.27 11.57 -8.77
N ALA A 137 -5.67 12.55 -7.96
CA ALA A 137 -7.04 13.06 -7.84
C ALA A 137 -8.11 11.96 -7.78
N GLU A 138 -8.64 11.58 -8.94
CA GLU A 138 -9.72 10.61 -9.12
C GLU A 138 -9.29 9.36 -9.89
N GLN A 139 -8.00 9.24 -10.21
CA GLN A 139 -7.45 8.07 -10.89
C GLN A 139 -6.64 7.22 -9.92
N TYR A 140 -6.88 5.93 -9.96
CA TYR A 140 -6.11 4.93 -9.24
C TYR A 140 -5.42 3.99 -10.22
N GLN A 141 -4.15 3.65 -9.91
CA GLN A 141 -3.39 2.65 -10.64
C GLN A 141 -2.76 1.68 -9.65
N GLN A 142 -2.74 0.40 -10.00
CA GLN A 142 -2.09 -0.65 -9.23
C GLN A 142 -1.27 -1.53 -10.15
N TYR A 143 -0.05 -1.82 -9.73
CA TYR A 143 0.86 -2.74 -10.40
C TYR A 143 1.35 -3.80 -9.41
N ILE A 144 1.37 -5.06 -9.84
CA ILE A 144 1.81 -6.19 -9.03
C ILE A 144 3.03 -6.83 -9.67
N TYR A 145 4.10 -6.92 -8.91
CA TYR A 145 5.37 -7.52 -9.32
C TYR A 145 5.68 -8.73 -8.45
N ASP A 146 5.82 -9.88 -9.06
CA ASP A 146 6.41 -11.09 -8.49
C ASP A 146 7.93 -11.06 -8.74
N ASN A 147 8.73 -11.26 -7.71
CA ASN A 147 10.20 -11.21 -7.80
C ASN A 147 10.72 -9.95 -8.51
N ILE A 148 10.31 -8.79 -8.05
CA ILE A 148 10.56 -7.50 -8.69
C ILE A 148 12.01 -7.30 -9.12
N THR A 149 12.20 -6.76 -10.33
CA THR A 149 13.48 -6.29 -10.86
C THR A 149 13.36 -4.84 -11.34
N VAL A 150 14.47 -4.12 -11.35
CA VAL A 150 14.51 -2.74 -11.89
C VAL A 150 13.98 -2.71 -13.32
N LYS A 151 14.43 -3.63 -14.18
CA LYS A 151 14.00 -3.73 -15.59
C LYS A 151 12.48 -3.99 -15.76
N GLN A 152 11.86 -4.73 -14.83
CA GLN A 152 10.40 -4.91 -14.86
C GLN A 152 9.69 -3.61 -14.47
N TYR A 153 10.17 -2.95 -13.41
CA TYR A 153 9.56 -1.75 -12.88
C TYR A 153 9.67 -0.56 -13.84
N GLU A 154 10.81 -0.41 -14.55
CA GLU A 154 11.04 0.63 -15.56
C GLU A 154 10.02 0.64 -16.69
N LYS A 155 9.34 -0.47 -16.98
CA LYS A 155 8.31 -0.55 -18.02
C LYS A 155 7.01 0.18 -17.65
N ASP A 156 6.76 0.30 -16.36
CA ASP A 156 5.55 0.89 -15.80
C ASP A 156 5.87 2.19 -15.03
N TRP A 157 7.15 2.57 -14.97
CA TRP A 157 7.62 3.78 -14.30
C TRP A 157 7.61 4.98 -15.25
N TYR A 158 7.33 6.15 -14.72
CA TYR A 158 7.44 7.45 -15.36
C TYR A 158 8.07 8.44 -14.39
N SER A 159 8.64 9.55 -14.90
CA SER A 159 9.26 10.55 -14.03
C SER A 159 8.18 11.38 -13.29
N ASP A 160 8.55 11.96 -12.15
CA ASP A 160 7.66 12.88 -11.43
C ASP A 160 7.30 14.11 -12.29
N GLU A 161 8.13 14.45 -13.30
CA GLU A 161 7.91 15.55 -14.25
C GLU A 161 6.93 15.19 -15.37
N ASP A 162 6.84 13.90 -15.73
CA ASP A 162 5.92 13.38 -16.75
C ASP A 162 4.52 13.10 -16.19
N SER A 163 4.35 13.20 -14.87
CA SER A 163 3.03 13.15 -14.27
C SER A 163 2.26 14.41 -14.66
N ASP A 164 0.99 14.25 -15.10
CA ASP A 164 0.13 15.40 -15.40
C ASP A 164 0.23 16.46 -14.30
N PRO A 165 0.47 17.74 -14.66
CA PRO A 165 0.56 18.81 -13.68
C PRO A 165 -0.81 19.08 -13.05
N GLU A 166 -1.27 18.18 -12.19
CA GLU A 166 -2.45 18.46 -11.39
C GLU A 166 -2.12 19.55 -10.35
N PRO A 167 -3.03 20.49 -10.13
CA PRO A 167 -2.86 21.49 -9.07
C PRO A 167 -2.54 20.78 -7.75
N CYS A 168 -1.53 21.24 -7.02
CA CYS A 168 -1.08 20.65 -5.75
C CYS A 168 -2.21 20.39 -4.72
N THR A 169 -3.36 21.01 -4.90
CA THR A 169 -4.56 20.89 -4.07
C THR A 169 -5.47 19.71 -4.42
N ARG A 170 -5.24 19.00 -5.53
CA ARG A 170 -6.12 17.91 -6.02
C ARG A 170 -5.42 16.55 -6.11
N LYS A 171 -4.39 16.32 -5.28
CA LYS A 171 -3.57 15.11 -5.37
C LYS A 171 -4.26 13.83 -4.90
N ALA A 172 -5.32 13.94 -4.12
CA ALA A 172 -6.01 12.78 -3.55
C ALA A 172 -7.45 13.11 -3.16
N THR A 173 -8.32 12.10 -3.28
CA THR A 173 -9.68 12.15 -2.73
C THR A 173 -9.89 10.98 -1.77
N SER A 174 -10.74 11.18 -0.75
CA SER A 174 -10.98 10.14 0.26
C SER A 174 -11.57 8.86 -0.34
N TYR A 175 -12.47 8.98 -1.31
CA TYR A 175 -13.05 7.80 -1.96
C TYR A 175 -12.04 7.03 -2.83
N CYS A 176 -11.13 7.73 -3.54
CA CYS A 176 -10.07 7.10 -4.30
C CYS A 176 -9.06 6.39 -3.35
N SER A 177 -8.70 7.05 -2.25
CA SER A 177 -7.87 6.46 -1.21
C SER A 177 -8.49 5.21 -0.61
N ASN A 178 -9.74 5.25 -0.18
CA ASN A 178 -10.44 4.09 0.40
C ASN A 178 -10.58 2.94 -0.60
N MET A 179 -10.87 3.25 -1.87
CA MET A 179 -10.94 2.25 -2.93
C MET A 179 -9.58 1.61 -3.17
N SER A 180 -8.47 2.38 -3.13
CA SER A 180 -7.13 1.84 -3.31
C SER A 180 -6.82 0.73 -2.28
N GLY A 181 -7.19 0.95 -1.01
CA GLY A 181 -7.09 -0.05 0.04
C GLY A 181 -7.88 -1.31 -0.27
N SER A 182 -9.10 -1.16 -0.82
CA SER A 182 -9.96 -2.28 -1.19
C SER A 182 -9.39 -3.09 -2.35
N PHE A 183 -8.90 -2.45 -3.41
CA PHE A 183 -8.29 -3.13 -4.55
C PHE A 183 -7.00 -3.86 -4.17
N ILE A 184 -6.12 -3.22 -3.41
CA ILE A 184 -4.86 -3.84 -2.96
C ILE A 184 -5.15 -5.02 -2.03
N SER A 185 -6.04 -4.87 -1.06
CA SER A 185 -6.40 -5.94 -0.14
C SER A 185 -7.05 -7.13 -0.86
N ASN A 186 -7.91 -6.88 -1.87
CA ASN A 186 -8.46 -7.94 -2.71
C ASN A 186 -7.36 -8.66 -3.51
N SER A 187 -6.43 -7.93 -4.09
CA SER A 187 -5.32 -8.53 -4.84
C SER A 187 -4.42 -9.37 -3.93
N ILE A 188 -4.10 -8.88 -2.72
CA ILE A 188 -3.36 -9.62 -1.70
C ILE A 188 -4.10 -10.91 -1.34
N LYS A 189 -5.41 -10.83 -1.08
CA LYS A 189 -6.25 -12.00 -0.80
C LYS A 189 -6.17 -13.02 -1.96
N ASN A 190 -6.32 -12.57 -3.20
CA ASN A 190 -6.24 -13.45 -4.35
C ASN A 190 -4.86 -14.15 -4.47
N ILE A 191 -3.77 -13.40 -4.26
CA ILE A 191 -2.41 -13.93 -4.27
C ILE A 191 -2.23 -15.00 -3.19
N VAL A 192 -2.57 -14.68 -1.94
CA VAL A 192 -2.39 -15.59 -0.80
C VAL A 192 -3.25 -16.85 -0.93
N MET A 193 -4.49 -16.69 -1.41
CA MET A 193 -5.42 -17.79 -1.63
C MET A 193 -5.20 -18.52 -2.98
N LYS A 194 -4.14 -18.18 -3.72
CA LYS A 194 -3.82 -18.75 -5.03
C LYS A 194 -4.98 -18.66 -6.03
N GLN A 195 -5.70 -17.55 -5.98
CA GLN A 195 -6.80 -17.22 -6.90
C GLN A 195 -6.29 -16.31 -8.03
N PRO A 196 -6.98 -16.25 -9.17
CA PRO A 196 -6.60 -15.37 -10.27
C PRO A 196 -6.57 -13.89 -9.85
N TYR A 197 -5.54 -13.17 -10.30
CA TYR A 197 -5.38 -11.73 -10.06
C TYR A 197 -4.83 -11.02 -11.31
N PHE A 198 -5.08 -9.70 -11.40
CA PHE A 198 -4.56 -8.89 -12.50
C PHE A 198 -3.25 -8.20 -12.07
N LYS A 199 -2.22 -8.26 -12.94
CA LYS A 199 -0.94 -7.57 -12.70
C LYS A 199 -1.06 -6.05 -12.77
N GLN A 200 -2.04 -5.54 -13.51
CA GLN A 200 -2.32 -4.12 -13.60
C GLN A 200 -3.82 -3.86 -13.50
N ILE A 201 -4.17 -2.90 -12.68
CA ILE A 201 -5.53 -2.37 -12.56
C ILE A 201 -5.43 -0.84 -12.64
N ILE A 202 -6.25 -0.23 -13.48
CA ILE A 202 -6.42 1.22 -13.55
C ILE A 202 -7.91 1.52 -13.44
N PHE A 203 -8.28 2.40 -12.51
CA PHE A 203 -9.65 2.85 -12.33
C PHE A 203 -9.72 4.38 -12.35
N ASN A 204 -10.69 4.91 -13.06
CA ASN A 204 -10.94 6.34 -13.11
C ASN A 204 -12.38 6.62 -12.65
N PHE A 205 -12.52 7.40 -11.60
CA PHE A 205 -13.82 7.74 -11.00
C PHE A 205 -14.66 8.64 -11.89
N SER A 206 -14.05 9.61 -12.59
CA SER A 206 -14.79 10.55 -13.43
C SER A 206 -15.49 9.85 -14.59
N THR A 207 -14.90 8.77 -15.12
CA THR A 207 -15.46 7.99 -16.24
C THR A 207 -16.07 6.66 -15.82
N MET A 208 -15.82 6.22 -14.57
CA MET A 208 -16.19 4.90 -14.04
C MET A 208 -15.61 3.74 -14.87
N ILE A 209 -14.48 3.97 -15.55
CA ILE A 209 -13.83 2.95 -16.38
C ILE A 209 -12.82 2.19 -15.53
N LEU A 210 -12.88 0.86 -15.63
CA LEU A 210 -11.94 -0.09 -15.00
C LEU A 210 -11.19 -0.85 -16.10
N ASP A 211 -9.92 -0.53 -16.26
CA ASP A 211 -8.99 -1.27 -17.12
C ASP A 211 -8.18 -2.29 -16.33
N LYS A 212 -8.01 -3.48 -16.93
CA LYS A 212 -7.26 -4.60 -16.31
C LYS A 212 -6.36 -5.25 -17.34
N LYS A 213 -5.12 -5.55 -16.95
CA LYS A 213 -4.16 -6.22 -17.84
C LYS A 213 -3.50 -7.42 -17.14
N LYS A 214 -3.16 -8.43 -17.93
CA LYS A 214 -2.42 -9.64 -17.54
C LYS A 214 -3.07 -10.35 -16.35
N LEU A 215 -4.14 -11.09 -16.61
CA LEU A 215 -4.68 -12.05 -15.64
C LEU A 215 -3.64 -13.15 -15.39
N ILE A 216 -3.36 -13.42 -14.13
CA ILE A 216 -2.56 -14.53 -13.63
C ILE A 216 -3.52 -15.51 -12.97
N SER A 217 -3.56 -16.72 -13.45
CA SER A 217 -4.38 -17.86 -12.96
C SER A 217 -3.53 -18.90 -12.24
#